data_d8f0daa130c219d1896e8b0370f6d9a2
#
_entry.id   d8f0daa130c219d1896e8b0370f6d9a2
#
_cell.length_a   1.000
_cell.length_b   1.000
_cell.length_c   1.000
_cell.angle_alpha   90.00
_cell.angle_beta   90.00
_cell.angle_gamma   90.00
#
_symmetry.space_group_name_H-M   'P 1'
#
loop_
_entity.id
_entity.type
_entity.pdbx_description
1 polymer ?
#
loop_
_entity_poly.entity_id
_entity_poly.type
_entity_poly.pdbx_seq_one_letter_code
_entity_poly.pdbx_strand_id
1 'polypeptide(L)'
;MAKNKIAIVEDEGIVAMDISKCLTSLGYDVAFISDSGEKVLEIVKNSQPDLILMDVELKGQLNGLETARLLREKYDIHIVFLTAFEDETTLNRIGELSPDGYLVKPFEDEHLENTLKRVLAN
;
A
#
# COMPACT_ATOMS: atom_id res chain seq x y z
N MET A 1 15.32 2.94 -18.12
CA MET A 1 15.04 3.36 -16.74
C MET A 1 14.42 2.23 -15.95
N ALA A 2 14.79 2.11 -14.70
CA ALA A 2 14.21 1.07 -13.85
C ALA A 2 12.75 1.40 -13.57
N LYS A 3 11.89 0.37 -13.57
CA LYS A 3 10.49 0.53 -13.19
C LYS A 3 10.38 0.70 -11.69
N ASN A 4 9.40 1.46 -11.25
CA ASN A 4 9.10 1.56 -9.83
C ASN A 4 8.55 0.24 -9.32
N LYS A 5 8.96 -0.12 -8.12
CA LYS A 5 8.57 -1.36 -7.46
C LYS A 5 7.49 -1.09 -6.43
N ILE A 6 6.35 -1.73 -6.62
CA ILE A 6 5.18 -1.54 -5.77
C ILE A 6 4.88 -2.84 -5.03
N ALA A 7 4.76 -2.77 -3.72
CA ALA A 7 4.32 -3.91 -2.93
C ALA A 7 2.83 -3.78 -2.63
N ILE A 8 2.15 -4.90 -2.55
CA ILE A 8 0.72 -4.96 -2.22
C ILE A 8 0.57 -5.71 -0.91
N VAL A 9 -0.08 -5.10 0.07
CA VAL A 9 -0.38 -5.74 1.35
C VAL A 9 -1.88 -5.76 1.51
N GLU A 10 -2.47 -6.90 1.23
CA GLU A 10 -3.92 -7.08 1.16
C GLU A 10 -4.23 -8.55 1.47
N ASP A 11 -5.13 -8.79 2.43
CA ASP A 11 -5.44 -10.16 2.82
C ASP A 11 -6.54 -10.82 1.97
N GLU A 12 -7.24 -10.06 1.14
CA GLU A 12 -8.18 -10.63 0.19
C GLU A 12 -7.47 -10.93 -1.12
N GLY A 13 -7.24 -12.22 -1.39
CA GLY A 13 -6.45 -12.65 -2.54
C GLY A 13 -6.95 -12.15 -3.88
N ILE A 14 -8.28 -12.12 -4.07
CA ILE A 14 -8.85 -11.66 -5.34
C ILE A 14 -8.56 -10.17 -5.53
N VAL A 15 -8.69 -9.37 -4.48
CA VAL A 15 -8.41 -7.93 -4.55
C VAL A 15 -6.93 -7.70 -4.85
N ALA A 16 -6.05 -8.44 -4.17
CA ALA A 16 -4.61 -8.34 -4.40
C ALA A 16 -4.24 -8.67 -5.84
N MET A 17 -4.85 -9.73 -6.41
CA MET A 17 -4.60 -10.13 -7.79
C MET A 17 -5.06 -9.07 -8.78
N ASP A 18 -6.23 -8.48 -8.56
CA ASP A 18 -6.73 -7.42 -9.43
C ASP A 18 -5.82 -6.20 -9.43
N ILE A 19 -5.35 -5.81 -8.25
CA ILE A 19 -4.41 -4.70 -8.13
C ILE A 19 -3.11 -5.03 -8.85
N SER A 20 -2.60 -6.25 -8.67
CA SER A 20 -1.37 -6.69 -9.31
C SER A 20 -1.46 -6.62 -10.83
N LYS A 21 -2.59 -7.06 -11.39
CA LYS A 21 -2.81 -7.00 -12.84
C LYS A 21 -2.84 -5.55 -13.34
N CYS A 22 -3.50 -4.67 -12.60
CA CYS A 22 -3.56 -3.27 -12.95
C CYS A 22 -2.16 -2.64 -12.94
N LEU A 23 -1.38 -2.89 -11.90
CA LEU A 23 -0.02 -2.35 -11.78
C LEU A 23 0.86 -2.80 -12.93
N THR A 24 0.79 -4.08 -13.27
CA THR A 24 1.59 -4.65 -14.36
C THR A 24 1.21 -3.98 -15.68
N SER A 25 -0.09 -3.81 -15.94
CA SER A 25 -0.53 -3.17 -17.19
C SER A 25 -0.13 -1.70 -17.27
N LEU A 26 0.06 -1.04 -16.13
CA LEU A 26 0.51 0.35 -16.08
C LEU A 26 2.03 0.50 -16.19
N GLY A 27 2.76 -0.62 -16.21
CA GLY A 27 4.21 -0.59 -16.36
C GLY A 27 5.00 -0.61 -15.07
N TYR A 28 4.36 -0.88 -13.93
CA TYR A 28 5.05 -1.01 -12.66
C TYR A 28 5.46 -2.46 -12.40
N ASP A 29 6.51 -2.65 -11.62
CA ASP A 29 6.89 -3.97 -11.14
C ASP A 29 6.20 -4.23 -9.80
N VAL A 30 5.62 -5.41 -9.64
CA VAL A 30 5.06 -5.82 -8.35
C VAL A 30 6.19 -6.49 -7.57
N ALA A 31 6.67 -5.81 -6.53
CA ALA A 31 7.80 -6.31 -5.74
C ALA A 31 7.42 -7.57 -4.95
N PHE A 32 6.25 -7.54 -4.31
CA PHE A 32 5.71 -8.70 -3.61
C PHE A 32 4.26 -8.44 -3.26
N ILE A 33 3.54 -9.51 -2.92
CA ILE A 33 2.19 -9.45 -2.38
C ILE A 33 2.24 -10.16 -1.03
N SER A 34 1.73 -9.51 0.00
CA SER A 34 1.68 -10.08 1.34
C SER A 34 0.28 -9.96 1.90
N ASP A 35 -0.11 -10.93 2.74
CA ASP A 35 -1.42 -10.93 3.38
C ASP A 35 -1.39 -10.46 4.84
N SER A 36 -0.23 -10.08 5.36
CA SER A 36 -0.14 -9.63 6.75
C SER A 36 0.96 -8.60 6.97
N GLY A 37 0.76 -7.77 7.99
CA GLY A 37 1.74 -6.78 8.38
C GLY A 37 3.02 -7.39 8.89
N GLU A 38 2.91 -8.48 9.66
CA GLU A 38 4.08 -9.18 10.21
C GLU A 38 5.01 -9.66 9.11
N LYS A 39 4.44 -10.25 8.05
CA LYS A 39 5.24 -10.73 6.91
C LYS A 39 5.93 -9.59 6.19
N VAL A 40 5.25 -8.45 6.03
CA VAL A 40 5.83 -7.28 5.36
C VAL A 40 7.08 -6.81 6.11
N LEU A 41 7.00 -6.72 7.44
CA LEU A 41 8.14 -6.26 8.23
C LEU A 41 9.36 -7.15 8.04
N GLU A 42 9.15 -8.46 7.82
CA GLU A 42 10.25 -9.37 7.53
C GLU A 42 10.79 -9.20 6.12
N ILE A 43 9.90 -9.06 5.13
CA ILE A 43 10.31 -8.96 3.73
C ILE A 43 11.13 -7.69 3.48
N VAL A 44 10.71 -6.55 4.05
CA VAL A 44 11.40 -5.27 3.78
C VAL A 44 12.80 -5.20 4.36
N LYS A 45 13.16 -6.07 5.28
CA LYS A 45 14.53 -6.11 5.79
C LYS A 45 15.52 -6.39 4.66
N ASN A 46 15.11 -7.13 3.65
CA ASN A 46 15.98 -7.54 2.55
C ASN A 46 15.57 -6.99 1.18
N SER A 47 14.34 -6.47 1.05
CA SER A 47 13.83 -6.02 -0.24
C SER A 47 12.85 -4.88 -0.02
N GLN A 48 13.30 -3.66 -0.24
CA GLN A 48 12.48 -2.47 -0.02
C GLN A 48 11.86 -2.00 -1.33
N PRO A 49 10.51 -1.93 -1.40
CA PRO A 49 9.84 -1.38 -2.56
C PRO A 49 9.90 0.14 -2.54
N ASP A 50 9.54 0.78 -3.64
CA ASP A 50 9.43 2.23 -3.69
C ASP A 50 8.16 2.72 -3.01
N LEU A 51 7.10 1.90 -3.08
CA LEU A 51 5.80 2.25 -2.52
C LEU A 51 5.08 0.99 -2.09
N ILE A 52 4.32 1.10 -1.01
CA ILE A 52 3.46 0.01 -0.52
C ILE A 52 2.00 0.47 -0.59
N LEU A 53 1.17 -0.35 -1.23
CA LEU A 53 -0.27 -0.23 -1.14
C LEU A 53 -0.70 -1.06 0.06
N MET A 54 -1.12 -0.39 1.13
CA MET A 54 -1.35 -1.01 2.43
C MET A 54 -2.83 -0.99 2.81
N ASP A 55 -3.44 -2.18 2.88
CA ASP A 55 -4.79 -2.29 3.40
C ASP A 55 -4.81 -1.89 4.88
N VAL A 56 -5.69 -0.97 5.24
CA VAL A 56 -5.85 -0.52 6.61
C VAL A 56 -6.31 -1.66 7.52
N GLU A 57 -7.13 -2.57 6.97
CA GLU A 57 -7.82 -3.58 7.76
C GLU A 57 -7.23 -4.98 7.60
N LEU A 58 -5.94 -5.09 7.79
CA LEU A 58 -5.30 -6.40 7.78
C LEU A 58 -5.70 -7.19 9.01
N LYS A 59 -5.93 -8.48 8.81
CA LYS A 59 -6.16 -9.42 9.90
C LYS A 59 -4.83 -9.80 10.51
N GLY A 60 -4.86 -10.32 11.73
CA GLY A 60 -3.66 -10.72 12.44
C GLY A 60 -3.35 -9.77 13.57
N GLN A 61 -2.12 -9.78 14.07
CA GLN A 61 -1.72 -8.99 15.23
C GLN A 61 -1.50 -7.52 14.89
N LEU A 62 -1.05 -7.24 13.66
CA LEU A 62 -0.82 -5.87 13.21
C LEU A 62 -1.79 -5.54 12.09
N ASN A 63 -2.52 -4.44 12.24
CA ASN A 63 -3.31 -3.92 11.13
C ASN A 63 -2.43 -3.06 10.23
N GLY A 64 -3.00 -2.53 9.15
CA GLY A 64 -2.22 -1.73 8.20
C GLY A 64 -1.67 -0.45 8.77
N LEU A 65 -2.42 0.20 9.67
CA LEU A 65 -1.96 1.46 10.28
C LEU A 65 -0.76 1.22 11.19
N GLU A 66 -0.82 0.16 12.00
CA GLU A 66 0.29 -0.20 12.89
C GLU A 66 1.53 -0.60 12.11
N THR A 67 1.34 -1.37 11.04
CA THR A 67 2.43 -1.80 10.18
C THR A 67 3.10 -0.60 9.53
N ALA A 68 2.30 0.33 9.01
CA ALA A 68 2.84 1.54 8.37
C ALA A 68 3.64 2.39 9.34
N ARG A 69 3.16 2.53 10.57
CA ARG A 69 3.88 3.29 11.58
C ARG A 69 5.25 2.70 11.84
N LEU A 70 5.33 1.37 12.00
CA LEU A 70 6.59 0.68 12.22
C LEU A 70 7.54 0.81 11.03
N LEU A 71 7.02 0.74 9.81
CA LEU A 71 7.82 0.90 8.60
C LEU A 71 8.41 2.31 8.53
N ARG A 72 7.61 3.32 8.84
CA ARG A 72 8.07 4.71 8.77
C ARG A 72 9.14 5.06 9.77
N GLU A 73 9.22 4.34 10.86
CA GLU A 73 10.27 4.54 11.85
C GLU A 73 11.65 4.15 11.32
N LYS A 74 11.70 3.24 10.33
CA LYS A 74 12.96 2.68 9.84
C LYS A 74 13.28 2.93 8.38
N TYR A 75 12.25 3.12 7.55
CA TYR A 75 12.43 3.13 6.10
C TYR A 75 11.80 4.35 5.46
N ASP A 76 12.37 4.76 4.34
CA ASP A 76 11.82 5.84 3.53
C ASP A 76 11.06 5.24 2.35
N ILE A 77 9.91 4.66 2.65
CA ILE A 77 9.05 4.01 1.66
C ILE A 77 7.73 4.78 1.58
N HIS A 78 7.27 5.08 0.37
CA HIS A 78 5.97 5.71 0.20
C HIS A 78 4.87 4.75 0.61
N ILE A 79 3.85 5.25 1.30
CA ILE A 79 2.71 4.45 1.72
C ILE A 79 1.41 5.08 1.24
N VAL A 80 0.62 4.28 0.53
CA VAL A 80 -0.73 4.65 0.11
C VAL A 80 -1.67 3.63 0.74
N PHE A 81 -2.58 4.09 1.60
CA PHE A 81 -3.52 3.21 2.26
C PHE A 81 -4.69 2.82 1.37
N LEU A 82 -5.16 1.60 1.53
CA LEU A 82 -6.39 1.13 0.92
C LEU A 82 -7.40 0.93 2.04
N THR A 83 -8.58 1.51 1.93
CA THR A 83 -9.58 1.43 2.99
C THR A 83 -10.97 1.23 2.42
N ALA A 84 -11.79 0.42 3.09
CA ALA A 84 -13.20 0.27 2.75
C ALA A 84 -14.07 1.34 3.40
N PHE A 85 -13.51 2.14 4.30
CA PHE A 85 -14.26 3.10 5.10
C PHE A 85 -13.79 4.54 4.90
N GLU A 86 -14.78 5.45 4.79
CA GLU A 86 -14.51 6.88 4.72
C GLU A 86 -15.02 7.61 5.96
N ASP A 87 -15.30 6.85 7.04
CA ASP A 87 -15.78 7.49 8.26
C ASP A 87 -14.68 8.39 8.86
N GLU A 88 -15.13 9.38 9.61
CA GLU A 88 -14.24 10.39 10.19
C GLU A 88 -13.14 9.77 11.06
N THR A 89 -13.49 8.77 11.86
CA THR A 89 -12.53 8.13 12.75
C THR A 89 -11.39 7.47 11.97
N THR A 90 -11.72 6.70 10.92
CA THR A 90 -10.72 6.04 10.10
C THR A 90 -9.85 7.05 9.37
N LEU A 91 -10.45 8.07 8.76
CA LEU A 91 -9.71 9.10 8.04
C LEU A 91 -8.78 9.89 8.97
N ASN A 92 -9.21 10.16 10.20
CA ASN A 92 -8.36 10.82 11.17
C ASN A 92 -7.15 9.99 11.57
N ARG A 93 -7.34 8.68 11.74
CA ARG A 93 -6.25 7.76 12.06
C ARG A 93 -5.25 7.67 10.90
N ILE A 94 -5.75 7.62 9.67
CA ILE A 94 -4.89 7.64 8.49
C ILE A 94 -4.09 8.94 8.45
N GLY A 95 -4.76 10.07 8.68
CA GLY A 95 -4.12 11.39 8.64
C GLY A 95 -3.02 11.56 9.67
N GLU A 96 -3.14 10.94 10.84
CA GLU A 96 -2.12 11.01 11.89
C GLU A 96 -0.78 10.43 11.43
N LEU A 97 -0.80 9.52 10.47
CA LEU A 97 0.42 8.90 9.94
C LEU A 97 1.02 9.67 8.77
N SER A 98 0.34 10.71 8.32
CA SER A 98 0.79 11.54 7.18
C SER A 98 1.22 10.67 5.99
N PRO A 99 0.32 9.80 5.47
CA PRO A 99 0.66 8.95 4.34
C PRO A 99 0.78 9.78 3.08
N ASP A 100 1.35 9.16 2.03
CA ASP A 100 1.44 9.81 0.73
C ASP A 100 0.08 9.88 0.03
N GLY A 101 -0.85 9.04 0.42
CA GLY A 101 -2.21 9.07 -0.09
C GLY A 101 -3.06 7.93 0.46
N TYR A 102 -4.31 7.89 0.05
CA TYR A 102 -5.18 6.76 0.34
C TYR A 102 -6.19 6.58 -0.80
N LEU A 103 -6.69 5.36 -0.93
CA LEU A 103 -7.72 4.99 -1.91
C LEU A 103 -8.85 4.28 -1.19
N VAL A 104 -10.09 4.63 -1.53
CA VAL A 104 -11.27 3.99 -0.95
C VAL A 104 -11.73 2.86 -1.85
N LYS A 105 -11.88 1.67 -1.30
CA LYS A 105 -12.31 0.49 -2.06
C LYS A 105 -13.83 0.47 -2.24
N PRO A 106 -14.34 0.04 -3.39
CA PRO A 106 -13.59 -0.27 -4.61
C PRO A 106 -13.19 0.99 -5.36
N PHE A 107 -12.00 0.98 -5.96
CA PHE A 107 -11.52 2.13 -6.72
C PHE A 107 -11.31 1.74 -8.19
N GLU A 108 -11.39 2.74 -9.07
CA GLU A 108 -11.16 2.55 -10.49
C GLU A 108 -9.66 2.48 -10.78
N ASP A 109 -9.30 1.78 -11.85
CA ASP A 109 -7.89 1.70 -12.29
C ASP A 109 -7.30 3.07 -12.52
N GLU A 110 -8.08 3.98 -13.09
CA GLU A 110 -7.64 5.35 -13.33
C GLU A 110 -7.30 6.08 -12.03
N HIS A 111 -8.07 5.86 -10.98
CA HIS A 111 -7.81 6.47 -9.68
C HIS A 111 -6.49 5.96 -9.08
N LEU A 112 -6.25 4.65 -9.19
CA LEU A 112 -4.98 4.07 -8.77
C LEU A 112 -3.83 4.66 -9.57
N GLU A 113 -3.97 4.71 -10.89
CA GLU A 113 -2.94 5.27 -11.76
C GLU A 113 -2.59 6.71 -11.39
N ASN A 114 -3.60 7.54 -11.21
CA ASN A 114 -3.38 8.96 -10.89
C ASN A 114 -2.70 9.11 -9.52
N THR A 115 -3.08 8.31 -8.55
CA THR A 115 -2.47 8.35 -7.22
C THR A 115 -0.99 7.98 -7.30
N LEU A 116 -0.66 6.91 -8.02
CA LEU A 116 0.72 6.47 -8.16
C LEU A 116 1.58 7.51 -8.90
N LYS A 117 1.04 8.08 -9.96
CA LYS A 117 1.77 9.12 -10.70
C LYS A 117 2.07 10.32 -9.81
N ARG A 118 1.10 10.74 -9.01
CA ARG A 118 1.28 11.88 -8.11
C ARG A 118 2.33 11.59 -7.04
N VAL A 119 2.25 10.42 -6.41
CA VAL A 119 3.14 10.06 -5.30
C VAL A 119 4.56 9.80 -5.79
N LEU A 120 4.71 9.15 -6.92
CA LEU A 120 6.02 8.76 -7.46
C LEU A 120 6.62 9.80 -8.40
N ALA A 121 5.90 10.87 -8.70
CA ALA A 121 6.41 11.97 -9.53
C ALA A 121 7.42 12.79 -8.72
N ASN A 122 8.58 12.98 -9.28
CA ASN A 122 9.62 13.78 -8.66
C ASN A 122 10.26 14.69 -9.67
#